data_058bceaf3599259bb6c6ae5cfd80f340
#
_entry.id   058bceaf3599259bb6c6ae5cfd80f340
#
_cell.length_a   1.000
_cell.length_b   1.000
_cell.length_c   1.000
_cell.angle_alpha   90.00
_cell.angle_beta   90.00
_cell.angle_gamma   90.00
#
_symmetry.space_group_name_H-M   'P 1'
#
loop_
_entity.id
_entity.type
_entity.pdbx_description
1 polymer ?
#
loop_
_entity_poly.entity_id
_entity_poly.type
_entity_poly.pdbx_seq_one_letter_code
_entity_poly.pdbx_strand_id
1 'polypeptide(L)'
;MDMFLNKEDFFISCFNSKKIGDDAAIIGDWIVSKDAFFEDVHFKRKWFELDDIAYKSMIINISDSIAMNADPKYALLAVALPSSLSKPDIKKLYSGFKRAADEFGIEIIGGDTVSNIKIDITVTVLAKSKRVLRRVGLKTGDLLAYTGNLGSSKKALTSLLRYNNARKSSRFFKPELRQKFISKATSSLHCGMDISDGLFADLKKLSKANKLGFNFSNEIPKSIACSGEEYEMLVGFCPRKRKKMLRLAKAQRCELNIFAKARRKEYKLKCKAHHF
;
A
#
# COMPACT_ATOMS: atom_id res chain seq x y z
N MET A 1 -24.29 -9.24 -18.40
CA MET A 1 -23.07 -9.74 -17.77
C MET A 1 -22.03 -8.63 -17.88
N ASP A 2 -21.83 -7.98 -16.79
CA ASP A 2 -20.76 -7.08 -16.35
C ASP A 2 -20.26 -5.89 -17.17
N MET A 3 -21.16 -5.00 -17.53
CA MET A 3 -20.85 -3.65 -18.02
C MET A 3 -20.36 -2.69 -16.89
N PHE A 4 -20.12 -3.19 -15.65
CA PHE A 4 -19.85 -2.38 -14.46
C PHE A 4 -18.52 -2.69 -13.75
N LEU A 5 -17.73 -3.67 -14.23
CA LEU A 5 -16.38 -3.90 -13.71
C LEU A 5 -15.41 -2.91 -14.38
N ASN A 6 -14.54 -2.29 -13.57
CA ASN A 6 -13.40 -1.60 -14.16
C ASN A 6 -12.47 -2.62 -14.83
N LYS A 7 -11.55 -2.17 -15.68
CA LYS A 7 -10.67 -3.05 -16.46
C LYS A 7 -9.79 -3.94 -15.58
N GLU A 8 -9.37 -3.45 -14.41
CA GLU A 8 -8.57 -4.19 -13.44
C GLU A 8 -9.37 -5.33 -12.83
N ASP A 9 -10.57 -5.04 -12.27
CA ASP A 9 -11.46 -6.07 -11.71
C ASP A 9 -11.80 -7.13 -12.76
N PHE A 10 -12.03 -6.72 -14.02
CA PHE A 10 -12.29 -7.63 -15.13
C PHE A 10 -11.07 -8.53 -15.39
N PHE A 11 -9.88 -7.94 -15.56
CA PHE A 11 -8.66 -8.71 -15.81
C PHE A 11 -8.38 -9.71 -14.69
N ILE A 12 -8.47 -9.28 -13.42
CA ILE A 12 -8.30 -10.15 -12.25
C ILE A 12 -9.32 -11.30 -12.27
N SER A 13 -10.57 -11.03 -12.68
CA SER A 13 -11.63 -12.05 -12.71
C SER A 13 -11.39 -13.16 -13.73
N CYS A 14 -10.51 -12.94 -14.72
CA CYS A 14 -10.10 -13.96 -15.67
C CYS A 14 -9.23 -15.07 -15.03
N PHE A 15 -8.64 -14.81 -13.87
CA PHE A 15 -7.81 -15.78 -13.16
C PHE A 15 -8.63 -16.55 -12.10
N ASN A 16 -8.69 -17.87 -12.24
CA ASN A 16 -9.36 -18.74 -11.28
C ASN A 16 -8.40 -19.17 -10.16
N SER A 17 -8.00 -18.23 -9.28
CA SER A 17 -7.13 -18.54 -8.14
C SER A 17 -7.72 -18.07 -6.82
N LYS A 18 -7.84 -18.98 -5.86
CA LYS A 18 -8.27 -18.66 -4.47
C LYS A 18 -7.20 -17.89 -3.66
N LYS A 19 -6.01 -17.67 -4.23
CA LYS A 19 -4.91 -16.93 -3.58
C LYS A 19 -4.98 -15.43 -3.85
N ILE A 20 -5.81 -15.00 -4.80
CA ILE A 20 -6.05 -13.59 -5.13
C ILE A 20 -7.08 -13.02 -4.14
N GLY A 21 -6.85 -11.76 -3.69
CA GLY A 21 -7.84 -11.00 -2.91
C GLY A 21 -7.36 -10.42 -1.59
N ASP A 22 -6.11 -10.68 -1.20
CA ASP A 22 -5.40 -9.97 -0.13
C ASP A 22 -4.34 -9.01 -0.73
N ASP A 23 -3.56 -8.31 0.09
CA ASP A 23 -2.48 -7.43 -0.36
C ASP A 23 -1.33 -8.24 -0.98
N ALA A 24 -1.13 -9.48 -0.52
CA ALA A 24 -0.15 -10.41 -1.07
C ALA A 24 -0.68 -11.84 -1.08
N ALA A 25 -0.08 -12.70 -1.90
CA ALA A 25 -0.42 -14.12 -1.99
C ALA A 25 0.24 -14.93 -0.85
N ILE A 26 -0.50 -15.91 -0.32
CA ILE A 26 0.01 -16.86 0.67
C ILE A 26 0.39 -18.17 -0.05
N ILE A 27 1.68 -18.55 -0.01
CA ILE A 27 2.21 -19.75 -0.65
C ILE A 27 3.03 -20.54 0.38
N GLY A 28 2.42 -21.55 0.99
CA GLY A 28 3.02 -22.24 2.14
C GLY A 28 3.29 -21.23 3.28
N ASP A 29 4.53 -21.13 3.73
CA ASP A 29 4.97 -20.20 4.77
C ASP A 29 5.35 -18.82 4.23
N TRP A 30 5.29 -18.62 2.92
CA TRP A 30 5.68 -17.37 2.27
C TRP A 30 4.48 -16.49 1.96
N ILE A 31 4.69 -15.20 2.18
CA ILE A 31 3.84 -14.11 1.71
C ILE A 31 4.58 -13.49 0.53
N VAL A 32 3.95 -13.46 -0.62
CA VAL A 32 4.56 -13.00 -1.88
C VAL A 32 3.73 -11.88 -2.45
N SER A 33 4.32 -10.69 -2.53
CA SER A 33 3.73 -9.50 -3.17
C SER A 33 4.50 -9.11 -4.42
N LYS A 34 3.85 -8.38 -5.32
CA LYS A 34 4.46 -7.88 -6.54
C LYS A 34 3.78 -6.58 -6.98
N ASP A 35 4.59 -5.54 -7.11
CA ASP A 35 4.17 -4.24 -7.60
C ASP A 35 4.97 -3.77 -8.81
N ALA A 36 4.36 -2.83 -9.53
CA ALA A 36 4.95 -2.11 -10.63
C ALA A 36 5.10 -0.63 -10.27
N PHE A 37 6.23 -0.03 -10.65
CA PHE A 37 6.51 1.39 -10.48
C PHE A 37 7.10 1.94 -11.77
N PHE A 38 6.25 2.52 -12.61
CA PHE A 38 6.54 2.87 -13.99
C PHE A 38 6.60 4.38 -14.21
N GLU A 39 7.57 4.82 -14.99
CA GLU A 39 7.72 6.22 -15.40
C GLU A 39 6.50 6.67 -16.21
N ASP A 40 6.04 7.90 -15.95
CA ASP A 40 4.82 8.54 -16.48
C ASP A 40 3.49 7.91 -16.06
N VAL A 41 3.52 6.83 -15.29
CA VAL A 41 2.35 6.25 -14.63
C VAL A 41 2.35 6.63 -13.15
N HIS A 42 3.40 6.24 -12.43
CA HIS A 42 3.52 6.45 -10.99
C HIS A 42 4.42 7.63 -10.62
N PHE A 43 5.34 7.98 -11.50
CA PHE A 43 6.27 9.10 -11.29
C PHE A 43 6.67 9.75 -12.61
N LYS A 44 7.20 10.98 -12.52
CA LYS A 44 7.95 11.60 -13.60
C LYS A 44 9.39 11.81 -13.15
N ARG A 45 10.37 11.48 -14.02
CA ARG A 45 11.80 11.64 -13.70
C ARG A 45 12.17 13.01 -13.18
N LYS A 46 11.56 14.06 -13.69
CA LYS A 46 11.79 15.43 -13.24
C LYS A 46 11.32 15.72 -11.79
N TRP A 47 10.54 14.83 -11.18
CA TRP A 47 10.06 14.98 -9.80
C TRP A 47 10.92 14.27 -8.78
N PHE A 48 11.65 13.24 -9.20
CA PHE A 48 12.41 12.34 -8.33
C PHE A 48 13.89 12.29 -8.69
N GLU A 49 14.73 12.13 -7.69
CA GLU A 49 16.09 11.65 -7.88
C GLU A 49 16.05 10.12 -8.15
N LEU A 50 17.08 9.61 -8.84
CA LEU A 50 17.10 8.19 -9.23
C LEU A 50 17.12 7.23 -8.03
N ASP A 51 17.79 7.59 -6.96
CA ASP A 51 17.80 6.81 -5.72
C ASP A 51 16.45 6.83 -5.00
N ASP A 52 15.69 7.94 -5.05
CA ASP A 52 14.33 8.01 -4.51
C ASP A 52 13.33 7.19 -5.34
N ILE A 53 13.50 7.12 -6.68
CA ILE A 53 12.70 6.23 -7.54
C ILE A 53 12.88 4.77 -7.10
N ALA A 54 14.14 4.33 -7.02
CA ALA A 54 14.45 2.96 -6.62
C ALA A 54 14.00 2.64 -5.18
N TYR A 55 14.22 3.57 -4.24
CA TYR A 55 13.76 3.42 -2.86
C TYR A 55 12.23 3.28 -2.81
N LYS A 56 11.48 4.20 -3.45
CA LYS A 56 10.02 4.17 -3.41
C LYS A 56 9.44 2.92 -4.05
N SER A 57 10.02 2.42 -5.16
CA SER A 57 9.58 1.17 -5.80
C SER A 57 9.65 -0.05 -4.87
N MET A 58 10.64 -0.09 -3.97
CA MET A 58 10.74 -1.11 -2.92
C MET A 58 9.68 -0.89 -1.83
N ILE A 59 9.54 0.36 -1.34
CA ILE A 59 8.67 0.69 -0.21
C ILE A 59 7.20 0.37 -0.50
N ILE A 60 6.71 0.65 -1.71
CA ILE A 60 5.32 0.36 -2.06
C ILE A 60 5.01 -1.13 -1.97
N ASN A 61 5.91 -1.99 -2.44
CA ASN A 61 5.74 -3.44 -2.39
C ASN A 61 5.96 -4.01 -0.97
N ILE A 62 6.90 -3.44 -0.21
CA ILE A 62 7.09 -3.77 1.21
C ILE A 62 5.83 -3.46 2.02
N SER A 63 5.06 -2.41 1.64
CA SER A 63 3.77 -2.05 2.26
C SER A 63 2.80 -3.23 2.28
N ASP A 64 2.63 -3.95 1.17
CA ASP A 64 1.77 -5.12 1.07
C ASP A 64 2.17 -6.22 2.07
N SER A 65 3.47 -6.49 2.16
CA SER A 65 3.99 -7.48 3.11
C SER A 65 3.69 -7.07 4.56
N ILE A 66 3.90 -5.80 4.89
CA ILE A 66 3.61 -5.24 6.22
C ILE A 66 2.10 -5.26 6.50
N ALA A 67 1.27 -4.96 5.49
CA ALA A 67 -0.18 -5.00 5.62
C ALA A 67 -0.67 -6.39 6.05
N MET A 68 -0.02 -7.43 5.57
CA MET A 68 -0.27 -8.82 5.96
C MET A 68 0.47 -9.26 7.23
N ASN A 69 1.07 -8.34 7.97
CA ASN A 69 1.90 -8.64 9.16
C ASN A 69 3.04 -9.61 8.85
N ALA A 70 3.66 -9.46 7.69
CA ALA A 70 4.79 -10.25 7.27
C ALA A 70 6.09 -9.45 7.39
N ASP A 71 7.16 -10.17 7.64
CA ASP A 71 8.52 -9.65 7.74
C ASP A 71 9.25 -9.94 6.42
N PRO A 72 9.52 -8.92 5.59
CA PRO A 72 10.20 -9.07 4.31
C PRO A 72 11.57 -9.73 4.51
N LYS A 73 11.95 -10.64 3.60
CA LYS A 73 13.23 -11.36 3.65
C LYS A 73 14.02 -11.24 2.37
N TYR A 74 13.36 -11.41 1.24
CA TYR A 74 14.00 -11.39 -0.06
C TYR A 74 13.26 -10.51 -1.04
N ALA A 75 13.99 -9.96 -2.01
CA ALA A 75 13.42 -9.25 -3.14
C ALA A 75 14.02 -9.70 -4.47
N LEU A 76 13.19 -9.71 -5.50
CA LEU A 76 13.58 -9.86 -6.91
C LEU A 76 13.20 -8.57 -7.64
N LEU A 77 14.11 -8.06 -8.47
CA LEU A 77 13.93 -6.82 -9.21
C LEU A 77 13.89 -7.10 -10.71
N ALA A 78 12.88 -6.63 -11.42
CA ALA A 78 12.97 -6.50 -12.87
C ALA A 78 12.97 -5.01 -13.23
N VAL A 79 14.01 -4.58 -13.94
CA VAL A 79 14.28 -3.16 -14.18
C VAL A 79 14.50 -2.92 -15.65
N ALA A 80 13.68 -2.08 -16.26
CA ALA A 80 13.88 -1.59 -17.61
C ALA A 80 14.52 -0.19 -17.55
N LEU A 81 15.63 0.00 -18.25
CA LEU A 81 16.47 1.20 -18.17
C LEU A 81 16.67 1.84 -19.54
N PRO A 82 16.57 3.18 -19.64
CA PRO A 82 17.01 3.90 -20.83
C PRO A 82 18.50 3.72 -21.09
N SER A 83 18.87 3.47 -22.35
CA SER A 83 20.26 3.39 -22.79
C SER A 83 21.06 4.68 -22.54
N SER A 84 20.36 5.80 -22.34
CA SER A 84 20.96 7.10 -22.03
C SER A 84 21.44 7.23 -20.57
N LEU A 85 21.09 6.29 -19.67
CA LEU A 85 21.57 6.32 -18.29
C LEU A 85 23.06 5.96 -18.21
N SER A 86 23.83 6.83 -17.58
CA SER A 86 25.25 6.60 -17.34
C SER A 86 25.48 5.58 -16.21
N LYS A 87 26.70 5.03 -16.12
CA LYS A 87 27.09 4.17 -14.97
C LYS A 87 26.89 4.87 -13.59
N PRO A 88 27.23 6.16 -13.41
CA PRO A 88 26.86 6.90 -12.19
C PRO A 88 25.35 6.92 -11.90
N ASP A 89 24.49 7.08 -12.92
CA ASP A 89 23.05 7.06 -12.73
C ASP A 89 22.55 5.69 -12.26
N ILE A 90 23.08 4.62 -12.84
CA ILE A 90 22.78 3.24 -12.39
C ILE A 90 23.23 3.03 -10.94
N LYS A 91 24.38 3.60 -10.53
CA LYS A 91 24.83 3.55 -9.13
C LYS A 91 23.88 4.31 -8.19
N LYS A 92 23.26 5.41 -8.62
CA LYS A 92 22.22 6.11 -7.84
C LYS A 92 20.99 5.22 -7.66
N LEU A 93 20.48 4.58 -8.73
CA LEU A 93 19.38 3.61 -8.61
C LEU A 93 19.72 2.48 -7.62
N TYR A 94 20.90 1.89 -7.77
CA TYR A 94 21.40 0.87 -6.83
C TYR A 94 21.38 1.36 -5.38
N SER A 95 21.83 2.59 -5.11
CA SER A 95 21.87 3.14 -3.75
C SER A 95 20.46 3.26 -3.13
N GLY A 96 19.46 3.55 -3.94
CA GLY A 96 18.05 3.60 -3.50
C GLY A 96 17.52 2.21 -3.14
N PHE A 97 17.77 1.20 -3.98
CA PHE A 97 17.39 -0.18 -3.67
C PHE A 97 18.11 -0.68 -2.41
N LYS A 98 19.43 -0.43 -2.31
CA LYS A 98 20.19 -0.81 -1.13
C LYS A 98 19.67 -0.14 0.13
N ARG A 99 19.36 1.15 0.10
CA ARG A 99 18.79 1.88 1.24
C ARG A 99 17.50 1.24 1.76
N ALA A 100 16.57 0.87 0.87
CA ALA A 100 15.35 0.19 1.26
C ALA A 100 15.63 -1.23 1.78
N ALA A 101 16.52 -1.97 1.13
CA ALA A 101 16.92 -3.31 1.54
C ALA A 101 17.53 -3.31 2.94
N ASP A 102 18.46 -2.38 3.21
CA ASP A 102 19.11 -2.24 4.53
C ASP A 102 18.10 -1.83 5.63
N GLU A 103 17.17 -0.90 5.31
CA GLU A 103 16.16 -0.42 6.28
C GLU A 103 15.22 -1.54 6.74
N PHE A 104 14.86 -2.47 5.86
CA PHE A 104 13.91 -3.56 6.16
C PHE A 104 14.56 -4.93 6.30
N GLY A 105 15.88 -5.03 6.26
CA GLY A 105 16.62 -6.29 6.39
C GLY A 105 16.33 -7.27 5.26
N ILE A 106 16.24 -6.77 4.02
CA ILE A 106 15.92 -7.53 2.81
C ILE A 106 17.21 -7.85 2.04
N GLU A 107 17.35 -9.10 1.62
CA GLU A 107 18.36 -9.50 0.65
C GLU A 107 17.76 -9.44 -0.77
N ILE A 108 18.41 -8.70 -1.68
CA ILE A 108 18.06 -8.70 -3.10
C ILE A 108 18.76 -9.90 -3.74
N ILE A 109 17.96 -10.91 -4.13
CA ILE A 109 18.48 -12.23 -4.54
C ILE A 109 18.52 -12.43 -6.05
N GLY A 110 18.17 -11.42 -6.85
CA GLY A 110 18.22 -11.48 -8.30
C GLY A 110 17.14 -10.64 -8.98
N GLY A 111 16.93 -10.94 -10.24
CA GLY A 111 15.97 -10.25 -11.08
C GLY A 111 16.40 -10.24 -12.55
N ASP A 112 15.90 -9.26 -13.29
CA ASP A 112 16.21 -9.08 -14.71
C ASP A 112 16.46 -7.61 -15.03
N THR A 113 17.26 -7.32 -16.04
CA THR A 113 17.52 -5.95 -16.50
C THR A 113 17.46 -5.90 -18.02
N VAL A 114 16.56 -5.05 -18.53
CA VAL A 114 16.38 -4.88 -19.97
C VAL A 114 16.50 -3.42 -20.39
N SER A 115 16.71 -3.18 -21.68
CA SER A 115 16.70 -1.82 -22.22
C SER A 115 15.27 -1.36 -22.53
N ASN A 116 14.98 -0.08 -22.26
CA ASN A 116 13.70 0.58 -22.57
C ASN A 116 13.94 2.08 -22.82
N ILE A 117 12.89 2.82 -23.21
CA ILE A 117 12.91 4.29 -23.32
C ILE A 117 12.63 4.97 -21.99
N LYS A 118 12.01 4.28 -21.04
CA LYS A 118 11.61 4.75 -19.70
C LYS A 118 12.19 3.87 -18.61
N ILE A 119 12.20 4.38 -17.39
CA ILE A 119 12.50 3.60 -16.20
C ILE A 119 11.23 2.90 -15.73
N ASP A 120 11.18 1.59 -15.90
CA ASP A 120 10.10 0.76 -15.40
C ASP A 120 10.67 -0.27 -14.42
N ILE A 121 10.14 -0.30 -13.22
CA ILE A 121 10.60 -1.17 -12.14
C ILE A 121 9.45 -2.06 -11.70
N THR A 122 9.69 -3.35 -11.58
CA THR A 122 8.82 -4.23 -10.83
C THR A 122 9.60 -4.91 -9.72
N VAL A 123 8.97 -4.99 -8.55
CA VAL A 123 9.57 -5.62 -7.37
C VAL A 123 8.71 -6.80 -6.97
N THR A 124 9.32 -7.93 -6.66
CA THR A 124 8.67 -9.06 -6.00
C THR A 124 9.28 -9.22 -4.62
N VAL A 125 8.48 -9.17 -3.56
CA VAL A 125 8.93 -9.35 -2.19
C VAL A 125 8.46 -10.71 -1.68
N LEU A 126 9.40 -11.44 -1.07
CA LEU A 126 9.11 -12.67 -0.33
C LEU A 126 9.27 -12.38 1.16
N ALA A 127 8.19 -12.56 1.90
CA ALA A 127 8.13 -12.27 3.33
C ALA A 127 7.64 -13.48 4.13
N LYS A 128 7.84 -13.48 5.44
CA LYS A 128 7.33 -14.52 6.34
C LYS A 128 6.46 -13.92 7.43
N SER A 129 5.39 -14.62 7.79
CA SER A 129 4.51 -14.21 8.89
C SER A 129 4.21 -15.39 9.81
N LYS A 130 4.34 -15.16 11.13
CA LYS A 130 3.84 -16.10 12.14
C LYS A 130 2.31 -16.00 12.33
N ARG A 131 1.71 -14.89 11.95
CA ARG A 131 0.28 -14.61 12.09
C ARG A 131 -0.14 -13.64 11.01
N VAL A 132 -0.61 -14.17 9.92
CA VAL A 132 -1.05 -13.38 8.75
C VAL A 132 -2.26 -12.53 9.13
N LEU A 133 -2.20 -11.24 8.82
CA LEU A 133 -3.33 -10.34 8.81
C LEU A 133 -3.92 -10.34 7.40
N ARG A 134 -5.23 -10.46 7.28
CA ARG A 134 -5.91 -10.55 5.98
C ARG A 134 -6.97 -9.47 5.85
N ARG A 135 -7.39 -9.20 4.63
CA ARG A 135 -8.57 -8.33 4.35
C ARG A 135 -9.86 -8.95 4.88
N VAL A 136 -9.97 -10.28 4.93
CA VAL A 136 -11.12 -10.99 5.49
C VAL A 136 -11.04 -11.13 7.01
N GLY A 137 -12.20 -11.23 7.67
CA GLY A 137 -12.30 -11.42 9.12
C GLY A 137 -13.03 -10.31 9.87
N LEU A 138 -13.41 -9.22 9.18
CA LEU A 138 -14.21 -8.14 9.75
C LEU A 138 -15.59 -8.64 10.21
N LYS A 139 -16.02 -8.23 11.40
CA LYS A 139 -17.29 -8.62 12.00
C LYS A 139 -18.25 -7.43 12.12
N THR A 140 -19.54 -7.69 12.03
CA THR A 140 -20.56 -6.68 12.33
C THR A 140 -20.31 -6.10 13.71
N GLY A 141 -20.27 -4.77 13.80
CA GLY A 141 -20.01 -4.06 15.05
C GLY A 141 -18.54 -3.69 15.29
N ASP A 142 -17.60 -4.23 14.51
CA ASP A 142 -16.20 -3.84 14.60
C ASP A 142 -16.00 -2.37 14.27
N LEU A 143 -15.02 -1.77 14.91
CA LEU A 143 -14.54 -0.42 14.60
C LEU A 143 -13.52 -0.51 13.46
N LEU A 144 -13.60 0.47 12.56
CA LEU A 144 -12.60 0.69 11.54
C LEU A 144 -11.77 1.92 11.88
N ALA A 145 -10.48 1.79 11.69
CA ALA A 145 -9.53 2.87 11.88
C ALA A 145 -8.46 2.86 10.78
N TYR A 146 -7.89 4.03 10.51
CA TYR A 146 -6.67 4.13 9.73
C TYR A 146 -5.56 4.75 10.57
N THR A 147 -4.32 4.43 10.21
CA THR A 147 -3.12 4.98 10.86
C THR A 147 -2.73 6.31 10.20
N GLY A 148 -2.04 7.17 10.95
CA GLY A 148 -1.45 8.43 10.48
C GLY A 148 -2.44 9.42 9.89
N ASN A 149 -1.96 10.29 9.02
CA ASN A 149 -2.73 11.34 8.36
C ASN A 149 -2.81 11.08 6.85
N LEU A 150 -4.01 11.15 6.28
CA LEU A 150 -4.26 10.96 4.85
C LEU A 150 -4.34 12.30 4.11
N GLY A 151 -4.16 12.28 2.79
CA GLY A 151 -4.32 13.44 1.91
C GLY A 151 -3.01 14.15 1.56
N SER A 152 -1.89 13.78 2.18
CA SER A 152 -0.60 14.41 1.93
C SER A 152 -0.02 14.04 0.56
N SER A 153 -0.24 12.82 0.13
CA SER A 153 0.23 12.32 -1.17
C SER A 153 -0.46 13.05 -2.31
N LYS A 154 -1.79 13.12 -2.29
CA LYS A 154 -2.57 13.88 -3.27
C LYS A 154 -2.23 15.36 -3.30
N LYS A 155 -2.00 15.97 -2.12
CA LYS A 155 -1.57 17.38 -2.04
C LYS A 155 -0.22 17.59 -2.72
N ALA A 156 0.74 16.72 -2.48
CA ALA A 156 2.05 16.77 -3.12
C ALA A 156 1.95 16.56 -4.64
N LEU A 157 1.20 15.57 -5.10
CA LEU A 157 0.95 15.33 -6.53
C LEU A 157 0.29 16.53 -7.19
N THR A 158 -0.72 17.14 -6.57
CA THR A 158 -1.36 18.37 -7.09
C THR A 158 -0.37 19.51 -7.22
N SER A 159 0.53 19.68 -6.25
CA SER A 159 1.59 20.71 -6.27
C SER A 159 2.60 20.44 -7.40
N LEU A 160 3.01 19.18 -7.58
CA LEU A 160 3.90 18.77 -8.67
C LEU A 160 3.29 19.00 -10.05
N LEU A 161 2.01 18.70 -10.22
CA LEU A 161 1.30 18.89 -11.49
C LEU A 161 1.13 20.39 -11.84
N ARG A 162 0.92 21.25 -10.83
CA ARG A 162 0.69 22.69 -11.05
C ARG A 162 1.99 23.50 -11.10
N TYR A 163 2.93 23.19 -10.20
CA TYR A 163 4.10 24.02 -9.94
C TYR A 163 5.43 23.30 -10.16
N ASN A 164 5.38 22.02 -10.56
CA ASN A 164 6.56 21.14 -10.68
C ASN A 164 7.40 21.07 -9.41
N ASN A 165 6.82 21.38 -8.25
CA ASN A 165 7.48 21.40 -6.96
C ASN A 165 6.56 20.87 -5.85
N ALA A 166 7.13 20.09 -4.92
CA ALA A 166 6.48 19.66 -3.69
C ALA A 166 7.52 19.33 -2.62
N ARG A 167 7.10 19.31 -1.35
CA ARG A 167 8.00 18.96 -0.24
C ARG A 167 8.47 17.51 -0.38
N LYS A 168 9.79 17.30 -0.46
CA LYS A 168 10.43 15.96 -0.53
C LYS A 168 10.16 15.08 0.68
N SER A 169 9.81 15.67 1.83
CA SER A 169 9.38 14.94 3.04
C SER A 169 7.91 14.48 3.01
N SER A 170 7.15 14.76 1.94
CA SER A 170 5.78 14.28 1.83
C SER A 170 5.74 12.77 1.61
N ARG A 171 4.63 12.12 1.98
CA ARG A 171 4.41 10.69 1.76
C ARG A 171 4.45 10.29 0.29
N PHE A 172 4.16 11.19 -0.61
CA PHE A 172 4.30 10.95 -2.04
C PHE A 172 5.72 10.52 -2.44
N PHE A 173 6.74 11.12 -1.83
CA PHE A 173 8.14 10.74 -2.08
C PHE A 173 8.63 9.66 -1.12
N LYS A 174 8.22 9.74 0.14
CA LYS A 174 8.72 8.88 1.21
C LYS A 174 7.57 8.38 2.07
N PRO A 175 6.90 7.28 1.65
CA PRO A 175 5.89 6.63 2.47
C PRO A 175 6.48 6.15 3.81
N GLU A 176 5.72 6.27 4.89
CA GLU A 176 6.10 5.79 6.21
C GLU A 176 5.30 4.53 6.54
N LEU A 177 5.95 3.39 6.54
CA LEU A 177 5.29 2.10 6.77
C LEU A 177 5.08 1.82 8.26
N ARG A 178 3.98 1.16 8.61
CA ARG A 178 3.54 0.94 10.00
C ARG A 178 3.88 -0.45 10.55
N GLN A 179 5.04 -1.00 10.17
CA GLN A 179 5.48 -2.35 10.55
C GLN A 179 5.42 -2.59 12.07
N LYS A 180 6.01 -1.69 12.86
CA LYS A 180 6.04 -1.82 14.34
C LYS A 180 4.64 -1.79 14.96
N PHE A 181 3.73 -0.98 14.42
CA PHE A 181 2.35 -0.94 14.89
C PHE A 181 1.61 -2.24 14.53
N ILE A 182 1.67 -2.68 13.28
CA ILE A 182 0.97 -3.88 12.82
C ILE A 182 1.47 -5.12 13.56
N SER A 183 2.77 -5.32 13.71
CA SER A 183 3.32 -6.51 14.41
C SER A 183 2.80 -6.63 15.86
N LYS A 184 2.65 -5.49 16.57
CA LYS A 184 2.12 -5.47 17.94
C LYS A 184 0.60 -5.51 18.02
N ALA A 185 -0.10 -4.99 17.00
CA ALA A 185 -1.55 -4.86 16.99
C ALA A 185 -2.26 -6.12 16.47
N THR A 186 -1.62 -6.92 15.62
CA THR A 186 -2.22 -8.04 14.87
C THR A 186 -3.03 -9.01 15.73
N SER A 187 -2.57 -9.31 16.96
CA SER A 187 -3.34 -10.15 17.89
C SER A 187 -4.69 -9.56 18.33
N SER A 188 -4.91 -8.28 18.10
CA SER A 188 -6.15 -7.55 18.44
C SER A 188 -6.94 -7.12 17.21
N LEU A 189 -6.44 -7.36 16.01
CA LEU A 189 -7.07 -7.04 14.74
C LEU A 189 -7.86 -8.24 14.22
N HIS A 190 -8.97 -7.96 13.56
CA HIS A 190 -9.77 -8.94 12.84
C HIS A 190 -9.44 -8.93 11.35
N CYS A 191 -9.11 -7.78 10.79
CA CYS A 191 -8.68 -7.61 9.40
C CYS A 191 -7.79 -6.37 9.25
N GLY A 192 -7.08 -6.30 8.13
CA GLY A 192 -6.29 -5.14 7.75
C GLY A 192 -5.86 -5.19 6.31
N MET A 193 -5.46 -4.04 5.79
CA MET A 193 -4.85 -3.82 4.49
C MET A 193 -4.14 -2.46 4.50
N ASP A 194 -3.30 -2.19 3.52
CA ASP A 194 -2.78 -0.83 3.34
C ASP A 194 -3.75 0.07 2.57
N ILE A 195 -3.47 1.38 2.53
CA ILE A 195 -4.23 2.38 1.79
C ILE A 195 -3.38 2.84 0.61
N SER A 196 -3.52 2.16 -0.51
CA SER A 196 -2.84 2.43 -1.78
C SER A 196 -3.69 3.21 -2.77
N ASP A 197 -4.97 2.86 -2.95
CA ASP A 197 -5.90 3.54 -3.88
C ASP A 197 -6.69 4.68 -3.22
N GLY A 198 -6.52 4.82 -1.92
CA GLY A 198 -7.24 5.77 -1.08
C GLY A 198 -8.34 5.12 -0.25
N LEU A 199 -8.55 5.69 0.93
CA LEU A 199 -9.41 5.11 1.97
C LEU A 199 -10.78 4.63 1.46
N PHE A 200 -11.46 5.42 0.60
CA PHE A 200 -12.79 5.02 0.13
C PHE A 200 -12.74 3.91 -0.92
N ALA A 201 -11.68 3.84 -1.76
CA ALA A 201 -11.49 2.76 -2.70
C ALA A 201 -11.12 1.46 -1.97
N ASP A 202 -10.20 1.52 -1.03
CA ASP A 202 -9.77 0.38 -0.23
C ASP A 202 -10.88 -0.13 0.71
N LEU A 203 -11.73 0.76 1.23
CA LEU A 203 -12.98 0.35 1.92
C LEU A 203 -13.92 -0.45 1.00
N LYS A 204 -13.95 -0.19 -0.31
CA LYS A 204 -14.75 -1.00 -1.25
C LYS A 204 -14.20 -2.41 -1.36
N LYS A 205 -12.87 -2.57 -1.43
CA LYS A 205 -12.20 -3.88 -1.43
C LYS A 205 -12.51 -4.63 -0.12
N LEU A 206 -12.36 -3.96 1.02
CA LEU A 206 -12.66 -4.52 2.34
C LEU A 206 -14.15 -4.92 2.50
N SER A 207 -15.07 -4.09 2.00
CA SER A 207 -16.51 -4.35 1.96
C SER A 207 -16.83 -5.59 1.13
N LYS A 208 -16.26 -5.71 -0.07
CA LYS A 208 -16.44 -6.86 -0.97
C LYS A 208 -15.96 -8.15 -0.31
N ALA A 209 -14.77 -8.13 0.32
CA ALA A 209 -14.18 -9.29 0.99
C ALA A 209 -15.01 -9.80 2.18
N ASN A 210 -15.69 -8.90 2.92
CA ASN A 210 -16.40 -9.24 4.15
C ASN A 210 -17.95 -9.20 4.03
N LYS A 211 -18.48 -8.78 2.89
CA LYS A 211 -19.92 -8.56 2.67
C LYS A 211 -20.56 -7.64 3.72
N LEU A 212 -19.83 -6.60 4.10
CA LEU A 212 -20.23 -5.61 5.11
C LEU A 212 -20.07 -4.19 4.57
N GLY A 213 -20.90 -3.27 5.04
CA GLY A 213 -20.73 -1.85 4.82
C GLY A 213 -20.38 -1.12 6.12
N PHE A 214 -20.40 0.21 6.08
CA PHE A 214 -19.86 1.02 7.16
C PHE A 214 -20.77 2.18 7.54
N ASN A 215 -20.94 2.43 8.84
CA ASN A 215 -21.47 3.67 9.38
C ASN A 215 -20.30 4.53 9.80
N PHE A 216 -20.14 5.66 9.14
CA PHE A 216 -19.11 6.64 9.46
C PHE A 216 -19.52 7.44 10.71
N SER A 217 -18.56 7.64 11.61
CA SER A 217 -18.76 8.48 12.81
C SER A 217 -18.73 9.97 12.47
N ASN A 218 -17.87 10.35 11.50
CA ASN A 218 -17.71 11.70 10.99
C ASN A 218 -17.59 11.66 9.46
N GLU A 219 -17.92 12.76 8.82
CA GLU A 219 -17.67 12.92 7.40
C GLU A 219 -16.16 13.10 7.14
N ILE A 220 -15.62 12.33 6.18
CA ILE A 220 -14.24 12.46 5.75
C ILE A 220 -14.26 13.15 4.37
N PRO A 221 -13.60 14.31 4.22
CA PRO A 221 -13.57 15.01 2.95
C PRO A 221 -13.01 14.13 1.83
N LYS A 222 -13.61 14.18 0.64
CA LYS A 222 -13.14 13.41 -0.53
C LYS A 222 -11.68 13.72 -0.90
N SER A 223 -11.21 14.95 -0.65
CA SER A 223 -9.82 15.33 -0.88
C SER A 223 -8.82 14.51 -0.06
N ILE A 224 -9.25 14.03 1.11
CA ILE A 224 -8.48 13.18 2.01
C ILE A 224 -8.76 11.71 1.69
N ALA A 225 -10.02 11.31 1.68
CA ALA A 225 -10.41 9.90 1.57
C ALA A 225 -10.18 9.29 0.19
N CYS A 226 -10.05 10.11 -0.87
CA CYS A 226 -9.70 9.66 -2.22
C CYS A 226 -8.22 10.01 -2.57
N SER A 227 -7.35 10.10 -1.57
CA SER A 227 -5.91 10.26 -1.77
C SER A 227 -5.28 8.88 -1.82
N GLY A 228 -4.77 8.50 -2.98
CA GLY A 228 -3.97 7.29 -3.15
C GLY A 228 -2.52 7.48 -2.70
N GLU A 229 -1.76 6.40 -2.75
CA GLU A 229 -0.33 6.35 -2.39
C GLU A 229 -0.01 6.87 -0.97
N GLU A 230 -0.89 6.65 -0.01
CA GLU A 230 -0.68 7.04 1.38
C GLU A 230 0.08 5.98 2.17
N TYR A 231 -0.09 4.69 1.84
CA TYR A 231 0.55 3.52 2.46
C TYR A 231 0.40 3.48 3.99
N GLU A 232 -0.68 4.07 4.49
CA GLU A 232 -1.15 3.91 5.86
C GLU A 232 -1.99 2.65 5.98
N MET A 233 -2.20 2.16 7.20
CA MET A 233 -2.95 0.95 7.43
C MET A 233 -4.42 1.23 7.68
N LEU A 234 -5.31 0.51 6.98
CA LEU A 234 -6.73 0.38 7.28
C LEU A 234 -6.95 -0.91 8.07
N VAL A 235 -7.50 -0.80 9.28
CA VAL A 235 -7.66 -1.94 10.20
C VAL A 235 -9.06 -2.02 10.79
N GLY A 236 -9.52 -3.26 11.03
CA GLY A 236 -10.77 -3.57 11.71
C GLY A 236 -10.56 -4.34 13.02
N PHE A 237 -11.25 -3.97 14.10
CA PHE A 237 -11.10 -4.60 15.40
C PHE A 237 -12.34 -4.46 16.30
N CYS A 238 -12.46 -5.37 17.28
CA CYS A 238 -13.54 -5.35 18.25
C CYS A 238 -13.56 -4.05 19.08
N PRO A 239 -14.73 -3.41 19.33
CA PRO A 239 -14.85 -2.20 20.15
C PRO A 239 -14.23 -2.32 21.54
N ARG A 240 -14.26 -3.50 22.14
CA ARG A 240 -13.63 -3.78 23.45
C ARG A 240 -12.11 -3.56 23.45
N LYS A 241 -11.47 -3.59 22.27
CA LYS A 241 -10.01 -3.36 22.11
C LYS A 241 -9.65 -1.89 21.89
N ARG A 242 -10.63 -0.98 21.80
CA ARG A 242 -10.40 0.44 21.48
C ARG A 242 -9.30 1.09 22.32
N LYS A 243 -9.37 0.99 23.64
CA LYS A 243 -8.36 1.58 24.56
C LYS A 243 -6.97 0.97 24.34
N LYS A 244 -6.91 -0.36 24.10
CA LYS A 244 -5.64 -1.05 23.82
C LYS A 244 -5.03 -0.57 22.51
N MET A 245 -5.83 -0.48 21.44
CA MET A 245 -5.38 -0.05 20.12
C MET A 245 -4.84 1.38 20.14
N LEU A 246 -5.54 2.32 20.79
CA LEU A 246 -5.07 3.70 20.93
C LEU A 246 -3.76 3.79 21.71
N ARG A 247 -3.59 3.00 22.80
CA ARG A 247 -2.33 2.94 23.54
C ARG A 247 -1.19 2.36 22.72
N LEU A 248 -1.43 1.30 21.97
CA LEU A 248 -0.43 0.70 21.07
C LEU A 248 0.01 1.70 20.00
N ALA A 249 -0.93 2.40 19.35
CA ALA A 249 -0.60 3.41 18.36
C ALA A 249 0.25 4.53 18.95
N LYS A 250 -0.15 5.10 20.09
CA LYS A 250 0.63 6.13 20.80
C LYS A 250 2.05 5.66 21.14
N ALA A 251 2.20 4.43 21.65
CA ALA A 251 3.50 3.84 21.96
C ALA A 251 4.41 3.65 20.73
N GLN A 252 3.82 3.53 19.54
CA GLN A 252 4.56 3.45 18.27
C GLN A 252 4.66 4.82 17.55
N ARG A 253 4.33 5.92 18.24
CA ARG A 253 4.28 7.29 17.65
C ARG A 253 3.44 7.33 16.37
N CYS A 254 2.35 6.57 16.35
CA CYS A 254 1.44 6.46 15.24
C CYS A 254 0.07 6.99 15.68
N GLU A 255 -0.52 7.88 14.90
CA GLU A 255 -1.91 8.28 15.10
C GLU A 255 -2.83 7.16 14.65
N LEU A 256 -3.96 6.94 15.35
CA LEU A 256 -4.97 5.96 14.98
C LEU A 256 -6.35 6.64 14.95
N ASN A 257 -6.86 6.82 13.77
CA ASN A 257 -8.11 7.53 13.49
C ASN A 257 -9.26 6.55 13.37
N ILE A 258 -10.07 6.39 14.42
CA ILE A 258 -11.28 5.55 14.40
C ILE A 258 -12.40 6.36 13.76
N PHE A 259 -12.92 5.89 12.63
CA PHE A 259 -13.83 6.68 11.79
C PHE A 259 -15.14 6.01 11.41
N ALA A 260 -15.24 4.68 11.55
CA ALA A 260 -16.48 3.99 11.18
C ALA A 260 -16.69 2.72 12.01
N LYS A 261 -17.93 2.18 11.89
CA LYS A 261 -18.34 0.90 12.47
C LYS A 261 -18.94 0.01 11.39
N ALA A 262 -18.50 -1.26 11.34
CA ALA A 262 -18.99 -2.24 10.37
C ALA A 262 -20.45 -2.62 10.61
N ARG A 263 -21.23 -2.73 9.54
CA ARG A 263 -22.66 -3.04 9.57
C ARG A 263 -23.07 -3.93 8.40
N ARG A 264 -24.18 -4.67 8.56
CA ARG A 264 -24.85 -5.40 7.47
C ARG A 264 -25.57 -4.42 6.55
N LYS A 265 -24.86 -3.84 5.62
CA LYS A 265 -25.35 -2.99 4.54
C LYS A 265 -24.37 -2.98 3.38
N GLU A 266 -24.82 -2.52 2.22
CA GLU A 266 -23.92 -2.29 1.08
C GLU A 266 -23.06 -1.03 1.31
N TYR A 267 -21.83 -1.07 0.82
CA TYR A 267 -20.95 0.09 0.71
C TYR A 267 -20.87 0.55 -0.74
N LYS A 268 -21.26 1.79 -1.00
CA LYS A 268 -21.13 2.40 -2.32
C LYS A 268 -19.87 3.25 -2.39
N LEU A 269 -19.05 3.03 -3.44
CA LEU A 269 -17.84 3.79 -3.67
C LEU A 269 -18.16 5.28 -3.88
N LYS A 270 -17.36 6.15 -3.24
CA LYS A 270 -17.53 7.61 -3.28
C LYS A 270 -16.44 8.33 -4.09
N CYS A 271 -15.43 7.60 -4.58
CA CYS A 271 -14.33 8.12 -5.38
C CYS A 271 -14.41 7.61 -6.83
N LYS A 272 -13.76 8.32 -7.76
CA LYS A 272 -13.44 7.77 -9.08
C LYS A 272 -12.35 6.70 -8.92
N ALA A 273 -12.33 5.70 -9.81
CA ALA A 273 -11.24 4.73 -9.84
C ALA A 273 -9.90 5.43 -10.12
N HIS A 274 -8.80 4.91 -9.54
CA HIS A 274 -7.49 5.53 -9.66
C HIS A 274 -6.81 5.23 -11.01
N HIS A 275 -6.95 4.01 -11.49
CA HIS A 275 -6.20 3.53 -12.67
C HIS A 275 -7.05 3.37 -13.94
N PHE A 276 -8.38 3.27 -13.84
CA PHE A 276 -9.26 3.03 -15.00
C PHE A 276 -10.62 3.72 -14.85
#